data_1a8030056bfebfc55e00b542777ef21b
#
_entry.id   1a8030056bfebfc55e00b542777ef21b
#
_cell.length_a   1.000
_cell.length_b   1.000
_cell.length_c   1.000
_cell.angle_alpha   90.00
_cell.angle_beta   90.00
_cell.angle_gamma   90.00
#
_symmetry.space_group_name_H-M   'P 1'
#
loop_
_entity.id
_entity.type
_entity.pdbx_description
1 polymer ?
#
loop_
_entity_poly.entity_id
_entity_poly.type
_entity_poly.pdbx_seq_one_letter_code
_entity_poly.pdbx_strand_id
1 'polypeptide(L)'
;MTNKLIRPLFWALLGAFILIFLSIFVMNPPIRTILNDLYPDETVAAVVSIFFPFCGLLFLALGLTLLVLTVRARARLDRPLKRFLLLTSSSAVGVFASILLHGVVYGLIILIFGEDFWSRTGLEDEPFFFIMGLFICPVAYLVGTIGSIVLMFRRKKNDLG
;
A
#
# COMPACT_ATOMS: atom_id res chain seq x y z
N MET A 1 17.60 -20.06 -3.82
CA MET A 1 16.58 -19.50 -4.75
C MET A 1 15.88 -18.25 -4.22
N THR A 2 15.52 -18.19 -2.95
CA THR A 2 14.71 -17.10 -2.32
C THR A 2 15.26 -15.67 -2.50
N ASN A 3 16.59 -15.48 -2.42
CA ASN A 3 17.20 -14.15 -2.54
C ASN A 3 17.12 -13.54 -3.95
N LYS A 4 17.04 -14.38 -4.99
CA LYS A 4 16.94 -13.89 -6.38
C LYS A 4 15.57 -13.27 -6.70
N LEU A 5 14.53 -13.68 -5.96
CA LEU A 5 13.16 -13.20 -6.15
C LEU A 5 12.83 -11.94 -5.34
N ILE A 6 13.53 -11.67 -4.23
CA ILE A 6 13.23 -10.53 -3.35
C ILE A 6 13.42 -9.19 -4.08
N ARG A 7 14.52 -9.04 -4.85
CA ARG A 7 14.76 -7.80 -5.60
C ARG A 7 13.70 -7.49 -6.65
N PRO A 8 13.38 -8.39 -7.60
CA PRO A 8 12.35 -8.10 -8.59
C PRO A 8 10.97 -7.89 -7.97
N LEU A 9 10.61 -8.64 -6.92
CA LEU A 9 9.36 -8.43 -6.19
C LEU A 9 9.30 -7.06 -5.50
N PHE A 10 10.39 -6.61 -4.92
CA PHE A 10 10.47 -5.27 -4.32
C PHE A 10 10.24 -4.18 -5.38
N TRP A 11 10.88 -4.29 -6.55
CA TRP A 11 10.68 -3.32 -7.63
C TRP A 11 9.28 -3.38 -8.24
N ALA A 12 8.70 -4.58 -8.35
CA ALA A 12 7.32 -4.76 -8.79
C ALA A 12 6.32 -4.13 -7.78
N LEU A 13 6.56 -4.30 -6.47
CA LEU A 13 5.76 -3.68 -5.41
C LEU A 13 5.85 -2.15 -5.47
N LEU A 14 7.04 -1.60 -5.68
CA LEU A 14 7.24 -0.16 -5.86
C LEU A 14 6.52 0.35 -7.12
N GLY A 15 6.61 -0.39 -8.24
CA GLY A 15 5.88 -0.07 -9.46
C GLY A 15 4.37 -0.04 -9.25
N ALA A 16 3.81 -1.04 -8.56
CA ALA A 16 2.39 -1.09 -8.21
C ALA A 16 1.97 0.10 -7.33
N PHE A 17 2.80 0.49 -6.36
CA PHE A 17 2.56 1.68 -5.53
C PHE A 17 2.50 2.96 -6.37
N ILE A 18 3.45 3.15 -7.29
CA ILE A 18 3.49 4.30 -8.21
C ILE A 18 2.22 4.32 -9.08
N LEU A 19 1.79 3.17 -9.59
CA LEU A 19 0.56 3.07 -10.40
C LEU A 19 -0.69 3.44 -9.61
N ILE A 20 -0.79 3.01 -8.35
CA ILE A 20 -1.89 3.41 -7.45
C ILE A 20 -1.86 4.92 -7.24
N PHE A 21 -0.69 5.48 -6.93
CA PHE A 21 -0.53 6.91 -6.70
C PHE A 21 -0.89 7.74 -7.94
N LEU A 22 -0.44 7.31 -9.13
CA LEU A 22 -0.81 7.93 -10.39
C LEU A 22 -2.32 7.85 -10.66
N SER A 23 -2.96 6.73 -10.33
CA SER A 23 -4.42 6.58 -10.48
C SER A 23 -5.18 7.57 -9.59
N ILE A 24 -4.74 7.75 -8.33
CA ILE A 24 -5.32 8.75 -7.42
C ILE A 24 -5.08 10.16 -7.96
N PHE A 25 -3.90 10.42 -8.53
CA PHE A 25 -3.54 11.72 -9.09
C PHE A 25 -4.40 12.07 -10.31
N VAL A 26 -4.66 11.10 -11.19
CA VAL A 26 -5.56 11.25 -12.35
C VAL A 26 -7.00 11.56 -11.92
N MET A 27 -7.44 11.05 -10.78
CA MET A 27 -8.77 11.34 -10.24
C MET A 27 -8.91 12.73 -9.62
N ASN A 28 -7.81 13.45 -9.43
CA ASN A 28 -7.85 14.80 -8.88
C ASN A 28 -8.57 15.78 -9.84
N PRO A 29 -9.46 16.66 -9.33
CA PRO A 29 -10.32 17.51 -10.15
C PRO A 29 -9.61 18.26 -11.29
N PRO A 30 -8.46 18.94 -11.10
CA PRO A 30 -7.79 19.68 -12.16
C PRO A 30 -7.29 18.80 -13.32
N ILE A 31 -6.89 17.57 -13.04
CA ILE A 31 -6.41 16.65 -14.09
C ILE A 31 -7.57 15.95 -14.76
N ARG A 32 -8.58 15.59 -13.98
CA ARG A 32 -9.81 15.00 -14.50
C ARG A 32 -10.51 15.92 -15.49
N THR A 33 -10.57 17.24 -15.24
CA THR A 33 -11.13 18.19 -16.21
C THR A 33 -10.37 18.19 -17.53
N ILE A 34 -9.05 18.19 -17.50
CA ILE A 34 -8.22 18.12 -18.72
C ILE A 34 -8.45 16.80 -19.48
N LEU A 35 -8.58 15.69 -18.76
CA LEU A 35 -8.84 14.40 -19.36
C LEU A 35 -10.24 14.27 -19.94
N ASN A 36 -11.23 14.90 -19.31
CA ASN A 36 -12.61 14.91 -19.81
C ASN A 36 -12.77 15.75 -21.08
N ASP A 37 -11.90 16.76 -21.29
CA ASP A 37 -11.84 17.49 -22.55
C ASP A 37 -11.29 16.64 -23.72
N LEU A 38 -10.51 15.61 -23.41
CA LEU A 38 -9.87 14.72 -24.39
C LEU A 38 -10.65 13.41 -24.58
N TYR A 39 -11.32 12.92 -23.56
CA TYR A 39 -12.02 11.63 -23.56
C TYR A 39 -13.39 11.76 -22.87
N PRO A 40 -14.41 10.98 -23.32
CA PRO A 40 -15.70 10.91 -22.64
C PRO A 40 -15.53 10.55 -21.14
N ASP A 41 -16.22 11.25 -20.25
CA ASP A 41 -16.13 11.07 -18.78
C ASP A 41 -16.44 9.62 -18.37
N GLU A 42 -17.36 8.97 -19.05
CA GLU A 42 -17.70 7.53 -18.83
C GLU A 42 -16.52 6.61 -19.08
N THR A 43 -15.68 6.90 -20.09
CA THR A 43 -14.51 6.08 -20.42
C THR A 43 -13.43 6.22 -19.34
N VAL A 44 -13.16 7.44 -18.89
CA VAL A 44 -12.19 7.70 -17.83
C VAL A 44 -12.65 7.05 -16.52
N ALA A 45 -13.91 7.22 -16.16
CA ALA A 45 -14.50 6.61 -14.97
C ALA A 45 -14.46 5.08 -15.01
N ALA A 46 -14.79 4.46 -16.16
CA ALA A 46 -14.76 3.01 -16.34
C ALA A 46 -13.33 2.44 -16.22
N VAL A 47 -12.35 3.09 -16.86
CA VAL A 47 -10.94 2.65 -16.78
C VAL A 47 -10.45 2.72 -15.34
N VAL A 48 -10.71 3.82 -14.63
CA VAL A 48 -10.23 3.99 -13.25
C VAL A 48 -10.94 3.03 -12.30
N SER A 49 -12.24 2.79 -12.45
CA SER A 49 -13.02 1.88 -11.59
C SER A 49 -12.56 0.42 -11.66
N ILE A 50 -12.00 -0.01 -12.81
CA ILE A 50 -11.45 -1.35 -12.97
C ILE A 50 -9.97 -1.39 -12.59
N PHE A 51 -9.21 -0.38 -13.03
CA PHE A 51 -7.75 -0.36 -12.88
C PHE A 51 -7.31 -0.17 -11.43
N PHE A 52 -7.99 0.69 -10.68
CA PHE A 52 -7.64 0.99 -9.29
C PHE A 52 -7.74 -0.23 -8.36
N PRO A 53 -8.87 -0.98 -8.32
CA PRO A 53 -8.95 -2.18 -7.48
C PRO A 53 -7.99 -3.29 -7.96
N PHE A 54 -7.76 -3.43 -9.27
CA PHE A 54 -6.78 -4.37 -9.80
C PHE A 54 -5.36 -4.06 -9.31
N CYS A 55 -4.92 -2.80 -9.40
CA CYS A 55 -3.62 -2.37 -8.87
C CYS A 55 -3.54 -2.56 -7.36
N GLY A 56 -4.63 -2.31 -6.63
CA GLY A 56 -4.73 -2.55 -5.20
C GLY A 56 -4.51 -4.02 -4.83
N LEU A 57 -5.23 -4.93 -5.49
CA LEU A 57 -5.06 -6.38 -5.28
C LEU A 57 -3.66 -6.86 -5.65
N LEU A 58 -3.10 -6.37 -6.75
CA LEU A 58 -1.72 -6.67 -7.14
C LEU A 58 -0.71 -6.19 -6.08
N PHE A 59 -0.88 -4.98 -5.58
CA PHE A 59 -0.04 -4.41 -4.52
C PHE A 59 -0.11 -5.25 -3.23
N LEU A 60 -1.31 -5.66 -2.82
CA LEU A 60 -1.50 -6.56 -1.67
C LEU A 60 -0.82 -7.90 -1.88
N ALA A 61 -1.01 -8.55 -3.03
CA ALA A 61 -0.42 -9.85 -3.36
C ALA A 61 1.12 -9.79 -3.37
N LEU A 62 1.69 -8.74 -3.97
CA LEU A 62 3.14 -8.51 -3.98
C LEU A 62 3.67 -8.22 -2.57
N GLY A 63 2.94 -7.42 -1.78
CA GLY A 63 3.28 -7.12 -0.39
C GLY A 63 3.32 -8.37 0.48
N LEU A 64 2.27 -9.22 0.41
CA LEU A 64 2.21 -10.50 1.12
C LEU A 64 3.34 -11.44 0.70
N THR A 65 3.58 -11.56 -0.61
CA THR A 65 4.64 -12.43 -1.13
C THR A 65 6.02 -11.96 -0.66
N LEU A 66 6.29 -10.66 -0.74
CA LEU A 66 7.55 -10.08 -0.27
C LEU A 66 7.71 -10.26 1.24
N LEU A 67 6.65 -10.09 2.04
CA LEU A 67 6.64 -10.29 3.47
C LEU A 67 7.03 -11.74 3.82
N VAL A 68 6.34 -12.72 3.22
CA VAL A 68 6.61 -14.16 3.46
C VAL A 68 8.05 -14.52 3.07
N LEU A 69 8.51 -14.08 1.90
CA LEU A 69 9.89 -14.36 1.46
C LEU A 69 10.93 -13.72 2.35
N THR A 70 10.70 -12.48 2.81
CA THR A 70 11.62 -11.77 3.70
C THR A 70 11.68 -12.42 5.08
N VAL A 71 10.55 -12.90 5.60
CA VAL A 71 10.51 -13.67 6.86
C VAL A 71 11.24 -15.00 6.70
N ARG A 72 11.02 -15.73 5.61
CA ARG A 72 11.68 -17.04 5.34
C ARG A 72 13.17 -16.90 5.05
N ALA A 73 13.62 -15.76 4.52
CA ALA A 73 15.04 -15.49 4.23
C ALA A 73 15.88 -15.16 5.49
N ARG A 74 15.49 -15.66 6.67
CA ARG A 74 16.02 -15.27 8.01
C ARG A 74 17.54 -15.26 8.13
N ALA A 75 18.25 -16.14 7.45
CA ALA A 75 19.71 -16.34 7.61
C ALA A 75 20.57 -15.75 6.48
N ARG A 76 19.96 -15.20 5.40
CA ARG A 76 20.68 -14.83 4.16
C ARG A 76 20.63 -13.35 3.80
N LEU A 77 19.87 -12.56 4.54
CA LEU A 77 19.77 -11.10 4.32
C LEU A 77 20.45 -10.38 5.48
N ASP A 78 21.19 -9.30 5.13
CA ASP A 78 21.74 -8.40 6.12
C ASP A 78 20.66 -7.84 7.04
N ARG A 79 20.91 -7.80 8.33
CA ARG A 79 19.93 -7.36 9.34
C ARG A 79 19.24 -6.04 9.00
N PRO A 80 19.97 -4.96 8.58
CA PRO A 80 19.33 -3.69 8.27
C PRO A 80 18.43 -3.79 7.02
N LEU A 81 18.89 -4.40 5.93
CA LEU A 81 18.09 -4.57 4.72
C LEU A 81 16.81 -5.36 4.99
N LYS A 82 16.91 -6.40 5.79
CA LYS A 82 15.75 -7.19 6.20
C LYS A 82 14.72 -6.35 6.96
N ARG A 83 15.14 -5.48 7.91
CA ARG A 83 14.24 -4.63 8.67
C ARG A 83 13.47 -3.68 7.75
N PHE A 84 14.15 -3.04 6.81
CA PHE A 84 13.50 -2.15 5.85
C PHE A 84 12.56 -2.87 4.88
N LEU A 85 12.93 -4.06 4.39
CA LEU A 85 12.07 -4.90 3.57
C LEU A 85 10.82 -5.38 4.34
N LEU A 86 10.98 -5.75 5.62
CA LEU A 86 9.85 -6.09 6.48
C LEU A 86 8.94 -4.87 6.69
N LEU A 87 9.51 -3.69 6.94
CA LEU A 87 8.74 -2.47 7.10
C LEU A 87 7.96 -2.14 5.83
N THR A 88 8.60 -2.19 4.66
CA THR A 88 7.92 -1.97 3.37
C THR A 88 6.78 -2.95 3.14
N SER A 89 7.06 -4.25 3.28
CA SER A 89 6.07 -5.29 2.97
C SER A 89 4.94 -5.36 4.00
N SER A 90 5.22 -5.18 5.30
CA SER A 90 4.19 -5.15 6.34
C SER A 90 3.31 -3.90 6.22
N SER A 91 3.87 -2.76 5.86
CA SER A 91 3.10 -1.53 5.63
C SER A 91 2.19 -1.66 4.39
N ALA A 92 2.67 -2.28 3.31
CA ALA A 92 1.85 -2.55 2.13
C ALA A 92 0.63 -3.42 2.48
N VAL A 93 0.82 -4.47 3.27
CA VAL A 93 -0.27 -5.32 3.77
C VAL A 93 -1.13 -4.55 4.78
N GLY A 94 -0.51 -3.73 5.63
CA GLY A 94 -1.15 -2.95 6.68
C GLY A 94 -2.21 -1.97 6.16
N VAL A 95 -2.00 -1.37 4.98
CA VAL A 95 -3.01 -0.51 4.33
C VAL A 95 -4.32 -1.27 4.15
N PHE A 96 -4.26 -2.46 3.55
CA PHE A 96 -5.46 -3.28 3.31
C PHE A 96 -6.05 -3.85 4.60
N ALA A 97 -5.20 -4.31 5.51
CA ALA A 97 -5.66 -4.80 6.81
C ALA A 97 -6.40 -3.69 7.58
N SER A 98 -5.90 -2.46 7.54
CA SER A 98 -6.56 -1.31 8.18
C SER A 98 -7.92 -0.99 7.56
N ILE A 99 -8.02 -1.01 6.23
CA ILE A 99 -9.30 -0.78 5.53
C ILE A 99 -10.33 -1.88 5.89
N LEU A 100 -9.90 -3.13 5.89
CA LEU A 100 -10.77 -4.25 6.26
C LEU A 100 -11.21 -4.17 7.73
N LEU A 101 -10.28 -3.88 8.64
CA LEU A 101 -10.57 -3.75 10.06
C LEU A 101 -11.49 -2.55 10.34
N HIS A 102 -11.28 -1.43 9.65
CA HIS A 102 -12.18 -0.29 9.70
C HIS A 102 -13.62 -0.70 9.36
N GLY A 103 -13.84 -1.36 8.21
CA GLY A 103 -15.17 -1.81 7.81
C GLY A 103 -15.77 -2.84 8.78
N VAL A 104 -14.98 -3.78 9.29
CA VAL A 104 -15.44 -4.79 10.25
C VAL A 104 -15.81 -4.14 11.59
N VAL A 105 -14.97 -3.28 12.13
CA VAL A 105 -15.24 -2.60 13.42
C VAL A 105 -16.43 -1.67 13.31
N TYR A 106 -16.50 -0.88 12.24
CA TYR A 106 -17.64 -0.03 11.96
C TYR A 106 -18.96 -0.83 11.91
N GLY A 107 -18.98 -1.92 11.13
CA GLY A 107 -20.16 -2.77 11.02
C GLY A 107 -20.55 -3.47 12.34
N LEU A 108 -19.57 -3.93 13.13
CA LEU A 108 -19.81 -4.52 14.44
C LEU A 108 -20.41 -3.51 15.43
N ILE A 109 -19.93 -2.27 15.43
CA ILE A 109 -20.46 -1.21 16.30
C ILE A 109 -21.92 -0.92 15.94
N ILE A 110 -22.25 -0.80 14.65
CA ILE A 110 -23.65 -0.62 14.22
C ILE A 110 -24.52 -1.82 14.63
N LEU A 111 -24.01 -3.04 14.47
CA LEU A 111 -24.74 -4.26 14.82
C LEU A 111 -25.06 -4.34 16.33
N ILE A 112 -24.13 -3.91 17.19
CA ILE A 112 -24.26 -4.02 18.66
C ILE A 112 -25.02 -2.84 19.25
N PHE A 113 -24.74 -1.62 18.77
CA PHE A 113 -25.22 -0.37 19.40
C PHE A 113 -26.29 0.38 18.57
N GLY A 114 -26.56 -0.08 17.35
CA GLY A 114 -27.50 0.53 16.41
C GLY A 114 -26.87 1.64 15.54
N GLU A 115 -27.59 2.00 14.48
CA GLU A 115 -27.14 2.99 13.48
C GLU A 115 -26.91 4.39 14.08
N ASP A 116 -27.64 4.74 15.12
CA ASP A 116 -27.55 6.05 15.78
C ASP A 116 -26.33 6.19 16.71
N PHE A 117 -25.50 5.15 16.89
CA PHE A 117 -24.37 5.18 17.82
C PHE A 117 -23.40 6.33 17.49
N TRP A 118 -23.03 6.46 16.25
CA TRP A 118 -22.06 7.47 15.78
C TRP A 118 -22.59 8.89 15.97
N SER A 119 -23.85 9.14 15.64
CA SER A 119 -24.48 10.45 15.83
C SER A 119 -24.61 10.83 17.30
N ARG A 120 -24.89 9.84 18.19
CA ARG A 120 -25.02 10.05 19.65
C ARG A 120 -23.67 10.31 20.32
N THR A 121 -22.59 9.74 19.82
CA THR A 121 -21.24 9.91 20.38
C THR A 121 -20.53 11.16 19.85
N GLY A 122 -21.07 11.83 18.84
CA GLY A 122 -20.45 12.96 18.15
C GLY A 122 -19.24 12.57 17.30
N LEU A 123 -19.06 11.27 17.06
CA LEU A 123 -18.08 10.72 16.13
C LEU A 123 -18.81 10.37 14.83
N GLU A 124 -18.24 10.76 13.71
CA GLU A 124 -18.85 10.44 12.40
C GLU A 124 -18.46 9.04 11.94
N ASP A 125 -17.32 8.50 12.43
CA ASP A 125 -16.77 7.22 12.01
C ASP A 125 -15.71 6.69 13.01
N GLU A 126 -15.18 5.50 12.74
CA GLU A 126 -14.06 4.91 13.47
C GLU A 126 -12.72 5.45 12.91
N PRO A 127 -12.01 6.39 13.61
CA PRO A 127 -10.88 7.09 13.03
C PRO A 127 -9.56 6.30 13.10
N PHE A 128 -9.43 5.32 14.01
CA PHE A 128 -8.15 4.69 14.31
C PHE A 128 -7.59 3.92 13.11
N PHE A 129 -8.36 3.00 12.54
CA PHE A 129 -7.91 2.20 11.39
C PHE A 129 -7.82 3.02 10.11
N PHE A 130 -8.65 4.06 9.99
CA PHE A 130 -8.56 5.01 8.89
C PHE A 130 -7.23 5.76 8.90
N ILE A 131 -6.82 6.30 10.05
CA ILE A 131 -5.53 7.00 10.23
C ILE A 131 -4.37 6.02 10.01
N MET A 132 -4.46 4.80 10.52
CA MET A 132 -3.45 3.77 10.30
C MET A 132 -3.25 3.46 8.81
N GLY A 133 -4.34 3.22 8.08
CA GLY A 133 -4.30 2.86 6.66
C GLY A 133 -3.88 4.01 5.75
N LEU A 134 -4.37 5.22 6.02
CA LEU A 134 -4.19 6.37 5.13
C LEU A 134 -2.89 7.16 5.39
N PHE A 135 -2.41 7.21 6.64
CA PHE A 135 -1.24 8.00 7.00
C PHE A 135 -0.07 7.15 7.48
N ILE A 136 -0.26 6.31 8.49
CA ILE A 136 0.86 5.61 9.13
C ILE A 136 1.47 4.56 8.19
N CYS A 137 0.64 3.72 7.58
CA CYS A 137 1.14 2.69 6.67
C CYS A 137 1.83 3.26 5.42
N PRO A 138 1.30 4.26 4.69
CA PRO A 138 2.00 4.86 3.57
C PRO A 138 3.32 5.53 3.95
N VAL A 139 3.40 6.24 5.08
CA VAL A 139 4.65 6.84 5.56
C VAL A 139 5.67 5.76 5.89
N ALA A 140 5.27 4.72 6.63
CA ALA A 140 6.15 3.60 6.96
C ALA A 140 6.61 2.84 5.71
N TYR A 141 5.73 2.69 4.70
CA TYR A 141 6.06 2.13 3.40
C TYR A 141 7.16 2.93 2.69
N LEU A 142 7.04 4.26 2.65
CA LEU A 142 8.04 5.13 2.03
C LEU A 142 9.39 5.05 2.75
N VAL A 143 9.40 5.11 4.08
CA VAL A 143 10.61 4.96 4.90
C VAL A 143 11.28 3.60 4.64
N GLY A 144 10.50 2.53 4.65
CA GLY A 144 10.98 1.18 4.37
C GLY A 144 11.55 1.05 2.95
N THR A 145 10.88 1.63 1.98
CA THR A 145 11.28 1.62 0.56
C THR A 145 12.58 2.38 0.34
N ILE A 146 12.70 3.62 0.83
CA ILE A 146 13.91 4.43 0.72
C ILE A 146 15.09 3.72 1.38
N GLY A 147 14.91 3.22 2.61
CA GLY A 147 15.94 2.48 3.33
C GLY A 147 16.40 1.22 2.58
N SER A 148 15.46 0.47 1.99
CA SER A 148 15.77 -0.72 1.16
C SER A 148 16.57 -0.36 -0.08
N ILE A 149 16.18 0.70 -0.79
CA ILE A 149 16.88 1.20 -1.99
C ILE A 149 18.31 1.58 -1.65
N VAL A 150 18.51 2.42 -0.64
CA VAL A 150 19.83 2.90 -0.21
C VAL A 150 20.76 1.72 0.11
N LEU A 151 20.27 0.74 0.86
CA LEU A 151 21.07 -0.42 1.23
C LEU A 151 21.38 -1.35 0.05
N MET A 152 20.43 -1.51 -0.89
CA MET A 152 20.65 -2.30 -2.10
C MET A 152 21.71 -1.69 -3.01
N PHE A 153 21.75 -0.35 -3.13
CA PHE A 153 22.75 0.35 -3.93
C PHE A 153 24.14 0.35 -3.27
N ARG A 154 24.23 0.58 -1.95
CA ARG A 154 25.50 0.50 -1.20
C ARG A 154 26.16 -0.87 -1.36
N ARG A 155 25.39 -1.94 -1.29
CA ARG A 155 25.92 -3.29 -1.47
C ARG A 155 26.49 -3.51 -2.86
N LYS A 156 25.81 -3.05 -3.91
CA LYS A 156 26.32 -3.17 -5.29
C LYS A 156 27.66 -2.47 -5.48
N LYS A 157 27.87 -1.33 -4.81
CA LYS A 157 29.14 -0.61 -4.88
C LYS A 157 30.29 -1.37 -4.22
N ASN A 158 30.04 -2.04 -3.07
CA ASN A 158 31.07 -2.82 -2.37
C ASN A 158 31.43 -4.13 -3.07
N ASP A 159 30.54 -4.68 -3.92
CA ASP A 159 30.79 -5.90 -4.69
C ASP A 159 31.61 -5.62 -6.00
N LEU A 160 31.81 -4.34 -6.36
CA LEU A 160 32.51 -3.89 -7.60
C LEU A 160 33.88 -3.26 -7.35
N GLY A 161 34.26 -3.02 -6.10
CA GLY A 161 35.55 -2.47 -5.68
C GLY A 161 36.36 -3.49 -4.91
#